data_bb4404c1f5b9d9ca541df79558b8121f
#
_entry.id   bb4404c1f5b9d9ca541df79558b8121f
#
_cell.length_a   1.000
_cell.length_b   1.000
_cell.length_c   1.000
_cell.angle_alpha   90.00
_cell.angle_beta   90.00
_cell.angle_gamma   90.00
#
_symmetry.space_group_name_H-M   'P 1'
#
loop_
_entity.id
_entity.type
_entity.pdbx_description
1 polymer ?
#
loop_
_entity_poly.entity_id
_entity_poly.type
_entity_poly.pdbx_seq_one_letter_code
_entity_poly.pdbx_strand_id
1 'polypeptide(L)'
;MSVGVVVIGRNEGERLRRCLTAVAEVAAAVVYVDSGSKDGSVTLARAMGIDVLDLDNSIPFTAARARNAGFDLLRERFPDLLFVQFVDGDCELVGSWLTQAETFLEQHPEVAVVCGRLRERFPEKSVYNLLCDIEW
;
A
#
# COMPACT_ATOMS: atom_id res chain seq x y z
N MET A 1 -5.53 -7.12 15.33
CA MET A 1 -5.55 -6.32 14.07
C MET A 1 -5.98 -7.23 12.94
N SER A 2 -7.00 -6.86 12.20
CA SER A 2 -7.61 -7.63 11.11
C SER A 2 -7.48 -6.91 9.76
N VAL A 3 -6.50 -6.02 9.64
CA VAL A 3 -6.26 -5.23 8.42
C VAL A 3 -5.10 -5.83 7.62
N GLY A 4 -5.38 -6.27 6.40
CA GLY A 4 -4.36 -6.60 5.42
C GLY A 4 -3.99 -5.38 4.56
N VAL A 5 -2.78 -5.35 4.00
CA VAL A 5 -2.32 -4.24 3.16
C VAL A 5 -1.94 -4.75 1.77
N VAL A 6 -2.47 -4.08 0.75
CA VAL A 6 -2.06 -4.25 -0.65
C VAL A 6 -1.23 -3.04 -1.05
N VAL A 7 0.05 -3.27 -1.32
CA VAL A 7 0.97 -2.26 -1.86
C VAL A 7 1.10 -2.45 -3.35
N ILE A 8 0.94 -1.39 -4.14
CA ILE A 8 1.14 -1.42 -5.59
C ILE A 8 2.30 -0.52 -5.99
N GLY A 9 3.10 -0.91 -6.98
CA GLY A 9 4.20 -0.07 -7.40
C GLY A 9 4.88 -0.52 -8.69
N ARG A 10 5.73 0.38 -9.20
CA ARG A 10 6.62 0.12 -10.33
C ARG A 10 7.84 1.01 -10.26
N ASN A 11 9.04 0.39 -10.17
CA ASN A 11 10.32 1.10 -10.12
C ASN A 11 10.43 2.14 -8.98
N GLU A 12 9.96 1.78 -7.78
CA GLU A 12 9.95 2.68 -6.64
C GLU A 12 11.27 2.69 -5.84
N GLY A 13 12.11 1.69 -6.05
CA GLY A 13 13.44 1.62 -5.42
C GLY A 13 13.40 1.75 -3.90
N GLU A 14 14.13 2.74 -3.36
CA GLU A 14 14.23 2.97 -1.92
C GLU A 14 12.90 3.46 -1.30
N ARG A 15 12.03 4.09 -2.07
CA ARG A 15 10.68 4.46 -1.61
C ARG A 15 9.87 3.22 -1.25
N LEU A 16 9.94 2.18 -2.11
CA LEU A 16 9.29 0.90 -1.82
C LEU A 16 9.81 0.27 -0.53
N ARG A 17 11.13 0.30 -0.29
CA ARG A 17 11.70 -0.22 0.95
C ARG A 17 11.07 0.43 2.17
N ARG A 18 10.98 1.76 2.18
CA ARG A 18 10.38 2.52 3.28
C ARG A 18 8.89 2.21 3.44
N CYS A 19 8.16 2.16 2.32
CA CYS A 19 6.75 1.77 2.31
C CYS A 19 6.55 0.39 2.94
N LEU A 20 7.24 -0.63 2.43
CA LEU A 20 7.12 -2.01 2.90
C LEU A 20 7.55 -2.18 4.37
N THR A 21 8.59 -1.45 4.81
CA THR A 21 8.98 -1.45 6.23
C THR A 21 7.86 -0.88 7.10
N ALA A 22 7.30 0.27 6.74
CA ALA A 22 6.25 0.92 7.51
C ALA A 22 4.96 0.07 7.59
N VAL A 23 4.58 -0.61 6.51
CA VAL A 23 3.36 -1.44 6.52
C VAL A 23 3.59 -2.79 7.23
N ALA A 24 4.77 -3.40 7.10
CA ALA A 24 5.08 -4.68 7.74
C ALA A 24 5.09 -4.61 9.27
N GLU A 25 5.38 -3.45 9.85
CA GLU A 25 5.36 -3.24 11.30
C GLU A 25 3.95 -3.22 11.89
N VAL A 26 2.93 -2.89 11.09
CA VAL A 26 1.59 -2.57 11.60
C VAL A 26 0.45 -3.37 10.96
N ALA A 27 0.69 -4.07 9.86
CA ALA A 27 -0.33 -4.85 9.15
C ALA A 27 -0.38 -6.31 9.64
N ALA A 28 -1.56 -6.92 9.57
CA ALA A 28 -1.72 -8.36 9.83
C ALA A 28 -1.13 -9.22 8.69
N ALA A 29 -1.21 -8.74 7.46
CA ALA A 29 -0.62 -9.36 6.27
C ALA A 29 -0.32 -8.30 5.21
N VAL A 30 0.68 -8.52 4.37
CA VAL A 30 1.09 -7.61 3.30
C VAL A 30 1.25 -8.37 1.99
N VAL A 31 0.67 -7.83 0.91
CA VAL A 31 0.90 -8.26 -0.47
C VAL A 31 1.46 -7.08 -1.26
N TYR A 32 2.54 -7.30 -2.00
CA TYR A 32 3.06 -6.33 -2.96
C TYR A 32 2.74 -6.75 -4.39
N VAL A 33 2.14 -5.86 -5.16
CA VAL A 33 1.85 -6.07 -6.59
C VAL A 33 2.79 -5.24 -7.43
N ASP A 34 3.60 -5.92 -8.21
CA ASP A 34 4.57 -5.29 -9.10
C ASP A 34 4.03 -5.13 -10.52
N SER A 35 4.09 -3.93 -11.05
CA SER A 35 3.63 -3.58 -12.38
C SER A 35 4.77 -3.54 -13.41
N GLY A 36 5.69 -4.50 -13.35
CA GLY A 36 6.79 -4.64 -14.29
C GLY A 36 8.02 -3.80 -13.97
N SER A 37 8.46 -3.81 -12.72
CA SER A 37 9.70 -3.15 -12.28
C SER A 37 10.95 -3.78 -12.90
N LYS A 38 11.96 -2.93 -13.11
CA LYS A 38 13.28 -3.30 -13.63
C LYS A 38 14.42 -2.92 -12.68
N ASP A 39 14.10 -2.40 -11.50
CA ASP A 39 15.04 -1.81 -10.52
C ASP A 39 15.31 -2.70 -9.29
N GLY A 40 14.90 -3.97 -9.32
CA GLY A 40 15.06 -4.87 -8.19
C GLY A 40 13.96 -4.80 -7.13
N SER A 41 12.87 -4.07 -7.36
CA SER A 41 11.73 -3.95 -6.42
C SER A 41 11.16 -5.30 -6.02
N VAL A 42 10.97 -6.22 -6.97
CA VAL A 42 10.48 -7.58 -6.72
C VAL A 42 11.42 -8.37 -5.80
N THR A 43 12.73 -8.33 -6.10
CA THR A 43 13.74 -9.01 -5.29
C THR A 43 13.78 -8.46 -3.86
N LEU A 44 13.67 -7.16 -3.72
CA LEU A 44 13.59 -6.48 -2.43
C LEU A 44 12.40 -6.96 -1.61
N ALA A 45 11.20 -6.93 -2.17
CA ALA A 45 9.99 -7.33 -1.46
C ALA A 45 10.03 -8.80 -1.02
N ARG A 46 10.49 -9.70 -1.90
CA ARG A 46 10.69 -11.12 -1.57
C ARG A 46 11.72 -11.32 -0.45
N ALA A 47 12.83 -10.58 -0.47
CA ALA A 47 13.85 -10.64 0.59
C ALA A 47 13.32 -10.15 1.95
N MET A 48 12.31 -9.29 1.96
CA MET A 48 11.60 -8.86 3.17
C MET A 48 10.52 -9.86 3.63
N GLY A 49 10.35 -11.00 2.95
CA GLY A 49 9.35 -12.02 3.28
C GLY A 49 7.92 -11.65 2.91
N ILE A 50 7.74 -10.68 2.01
CA ILE A 50 6.44 -10.21 1.56
C ILE A 50 5.97 -11.03 0.36
N ASP A 51 4.69 -11.39 0.34
CA ASP A 51 4.06 -12.03 -0.81
C ASP A 51 4.03 -11.07 -2.00
N VAL A 52 4.61 -11.50 -3.13
CA VAL A 52 4.74 -10.66 -4.33
C VAL A 52 3.93 -11.25 -5.48
N LEU A 53 3.10 -10.42 -6.09
CA LEU A 53 2.41 -10.71 -7.34
C LEU A 53 3.04 -9.90 -8.47
N ASP A 54 3.67 -10.59 -9.42
CA ASP A 54 4.14 -10.00 -10.67
C ASP A 54 2.98 -9.95 -11.67
N LEU A 55 2.56 -8.76 -12.07
CA LEU A 55 1.51 -8.61 -13.08
C LEU A 55 2.01 -8.99 -14.47
N ASP A 56 1.12 -9.61 -15.23
CA ASP A 56 1.37 -9.91 -16.64
C ASP A 56 1.59 -8.63 -17.46
N ASN A 57 2.79 -8.49 -18.01
CA ASN A 57 3.23 -7.33 -18.77
C ASN A 57 2.60 -7.27 -20.20
N SER A 58 1.95 -8.33 -20.67
CA SER A 58 1.25 -8.35 -21.95
C SER A 58 -0.05 -7.55 -21.94
N ILE A 59 -0.57 -7.24 -20.75
CA ILE A 59 -1.79 -6.46 -20.53
C ILE A 59 -1.39 -5.07 -19.99
N PRO A 60 -1.98 -3.96 -20.49
CA PRO A 60 -1.69 -2.62 -20.02
C PRO A 60 -1.86 -2.46 -18.50
N PHE A 61 -0.92 -1.76 -17.86
CA PHE A 61 -0.96 -1.50 -16.44
C PHE A 61 -2.00 -0.43 -16.09
N THR A 62 -2.74 -0.69 -15.03
CA THR A 62 -3.55 0.32 -14.34
C THR A 62 -3.44 0.10 -12.84
N ALA A 63 -3.54 1.17 -12.07
CA ALA A 63 -3.57 1.07 -10.61
C ALA A 63 -4.76 0.23 -10.12
N ALA A 64 -5.90 0.35 -10.79
CA ALA A 64 -7.10 -0.44 -10.48
C ALA A 64 -6.85 -1.95 -10.67
N ARG A 65 -6.22 -2.34 -11.78
CA ARG A 65 -5.87 -3.75 -12.05
C ARG A 65 -4.92 -4.29 -10.98
N ALA A 66 -3.90 -3.51 -10.62
CA ALA A 66 -2.94 -3.91 -9.58
C ALA A 66 -3.62 -4.08 -8.21
N ARG A 67 -4.47 -3.12 -7.80
CA ARG A 67 -5.20 -3.19 -6.54
C ARG A 67 -6.15 -4.38 -6.48
N ASN A 68 -6.90 -4.65 -7.56
CA ASN A 68 -7.80 -5.79 -7.62
C ASN A 68 -7.05 -7.12 -7.53
N ALA A 69 -5.97 -7.28 -8.31
CA ALA A 69 -5.16 -8.49 -8.28
C ALA A 69 -4.52 -8.74 -6.90
N GLY A 70 -4.03 -7.69 -6.24
CA GLY A 70 -3.51 -7.75 -4.88
C GLY A 70 -4.57 -8.10 -3.84
N PHE A 71 -5.77 -7.55 -4.00
CA PHE A 71 -6.92 -7.87 -3.14
C PHE A 71 -7.33 -9.34 -3.25
N ASP A 72 -7.42 -9.87 -4.47
CA ASP A 72 -7.77 -11.27 -4.71
C ASP A 72 -6.74 -12.21 -4.07
N LEU A 73 -5.45 -11.95 -4.25
CA LEU A 73 -4.37 -12.73 -3.61
C LEU A 73 -4.42 -12.63 -2.08
N LEU A 74 -4.65 -11.43 -1.54
CA LEU A 74 -4.75 -11.21 -0.10
C LEU A 74 -5.90 -12.02 0.51
N ARG A 75 -7.09 -12.00 -0.13
CA ARG A 75 -8.25 -12.78 0.31
C ARG A 75 -8.05 -14.29 0.21
N GLU A 76 -7.37 -14.74 -0.83
CA GLU A 76 -7.07 -16.16 -1.01
C GLU A 76 -6.17 -16.69 0.11
N ARG A 77 -5.13 -15.92 0.45
CA ARG A 77 -4.13 -16.32 1.43
C ARG A 77 -4.53 -16.08 2.88
N PHE A 78 -5.33 -15.04 3.13
CA PHE A 78 -5.71 -14.57 4.45
C PHE A 78 -7.22 -14.32 4.54
N PRO A 79 -8.04 -15.37 4.47
CA PRO A 79 -9.51 -15.24 4.38
C PRO A 79 -10.17 -14.62 5.62
N ASP A 80 -9.48 -14.61 6.76
CA ASP A 80 -10.00 -14.08 8.03
C ASP A 80 -9.79 -12.56 8.20
N LEU A 81 -9.16 -11.89 7.24
CA LEU A 81 -8.99 -10.44 7.28
C LEU A 81 -10.34 -9.74 7.06
N LEU A 82 -10.63 -8.76 7.90
CA LEU A 82 -11.89 -8.00 7.84
C LEU A 82 -11.78 -6.74 6.98
N PHE A 83 -10.59 -6.12 6.94
CA PHE A 83 -10.35 -4.87 6.25
C PHE A 83 -9.11 -4.95 5.37
N VAL A 84 -9.10 -4.13 4.32
CA VAL A 84 -7.96 -4.00 3.42
C VAL A 84 -7.58 -2.53 3.26
N GLN A 85 -6.31 -2.23 3.48
CA GLN A 85 -5.70 -0.94 3.14
C GLN A 85 -4.97 -1.04 1.81
N PHE A 86 -5.24 -0.10 0.91
CA PHE A 86 -4.45 0.09 -0.31
C PHE A 86 -3.43 1.20 -0.12
N VAL A 87 -2.19 0.97 -0.55
CA VAL A 87 -1.07 1.91 -0.44
C VAL A 87 -0.27 1.90 -1.73
N ASP A 88 0.10 3.07 -2.22
CA ASP A 88 1.04 3.19 -3.32
C ASP A 88 2.48 3.05 -2.79
N GLY A 89 3.35 2.37 -3.53
CA GLY A 89 4.69 1.97 -3.08
C GLY A 89 5.68 3.10 -2.82
N ASP A 90 5.29 4.33 -3.11
CA ASP A 90 6.01 5.56 -2.78
C ASP A 90 5.48 6.28 -1.52
N CYS A 91 4.45 5.72 -0.88
CA CYS A 91 3.83 6.27 0.32
C CYS A 91 4.28 5.51 1.58
N GLU A 92 4.30 6.18 2.72
CA GLU A 92 4.61 5.60 4.03
C GLU A 92 3.40 5.76 4.96
N LEU A 93 2.95 4.68 5.57
CA LEU A 93 1.88 4.76 6.57
C LEU A 93 2.41 5.38 7.86
N VAL A 94 1.62 6.27 8.44
CA VAL A 94 1.84 6.73 9.82
C VAL A 94 1.42 5.61 10.77
N GLY A 95 2.26 5.27 11.76
CA GLY A 95 2.12 4.06 12.56
C GLY A 95 0.78 3.83 13.27
N SER A 96 0.02 4.88 13.59
CA SER A 96 -1.30 4.78 14.22
C SER A 96 -2.47 4.70 13.24
N TRP A 97 -2.24 4.89 11.93
CA TRP A 97 -3.31 5.01 10.95
C TRP A 97 -4.19 3.76 10.86
N LEU A 98 -3.60 2.58 10.68
CA LEU A 98 -4.37 1.34 10.52
C LEU A 98 -5.26 1.06 11.74
N THR A 99 -4.74 1.25 12.95
CA THR A 99 -5.50 1.06 14.18
C THR A 99 -6.66 2.05 14.30
N GLN A 100 -6.45 3.31 13.91
CA GLN A 100 -7.51 4.32 13.94
C GLN A 100 -8.59 4.02 12.89
N ALA A 101 -8.19 3.62 11.67
CA ALA A 101 -9.11 3.26 10.60
C ALA A 101 -9.93 2.00 10.95
N GLU A 102 -9.30 0.95 11.49
CA GLU A 102 -9.94 -0.26 11.95
C GLU A 102 -10.98 0.05 13.03
N THR A 103 -10.57 0.76 14.08
CA THR A 103 -11.48 1.15 15.18
C THR A 103 -12.67 1.98 14.68
N PHE A 104 -12.43 2.91 13.77
CA PHE A 104 -13.50 3.72 13.19
C PHE A 104 -14.50 2.87 12.40
N LEU A 105 -14.03 1.98 11.53
CA LEU A 105 -14.89 1.12 10.72
C LEU A 105 -15.69 0.12 11.58
N GLU A 106 -15.09 -0.39 12.67
CA GLU A 106 -15.79 -1.26 13.62
C GLU A 106 -16.92 -0.54 14.36
N GLN A 107 -16.73 0.74 14.67
CA GLN A 107 -17.72 1.57 15.35
C GLN A 107 -18.80 2.13 14.42
N HIS A 108 -18.54 2.13 13.12
CA HIS A 108 -19.41 2.70 12.09
C HIS A 108 -19.69 1.70 10.96
N PRO A 109 -20.52 0.66 11.22
CA PRO A 109 -20.78 -0.40 10.24
C PRO A 109 -21.49 0.08 8.97
N GLU A 110 -22.05 1.29 8.99
CA GLU A 110 -22.63 1.97 7.82
C GLU A 110 -21.58 2.57 6.89
N VAL A 111 -20.32 2.69 7.35
CA VAL A 111 -19.21 3.26 6.57
C VAL A 111 -18.44 2.13 5.89
N ALA A 112 -18.36 2.17 4.57
CA ALA A 112 -17.64 1.16 3.78
C ALA A 112 -16.16 1.49 3.55
N VAL A 113 -15.77 2.76 3.58
CA VAL A 113 -14.41 3.22 3.26
C VAL A 113 -14.03 4.40 4.13
N VAL A 114 -12.79 4.38 4.62
CA VAL A 114 -12.15 5.54 5.24
C VAL A 114 -10.83 5.83 4.52
N CYS A 115 -10.48 7.09 4.39
CA CYS A 115 -9.19 7.51 3.84
C CYS A 115 -8.51 8.50 4.77
N GLY A 116 -7.20 8.33 4.93
CA GLY A 116 -6.36 9.27 5.65
C GLY A 116 -5.99 10.47 4.80
N ARG A 117 -5.56 11.55 5.45
CA ARG A 117 -4.96 12.68 4.76
C ARG A 117 -3.56 12.30 4.28
N LEU A 118 -3.30 12.49 2.99
CA LEU A 118 -1.95 12.43 2.45
C LEU A 118 -1.19 13.72 2.84
N ARG A 119 0.11 13.57 3.08
CA ARG A 119 1.02 14.67 3.37
C ARG A 119 2.30 14.49 2.57
N GLU A 120 2.80 15.58 2.03
CA GLU A 120 4.13 15.58 1.43
C GLU A 120 5.20 15.48 2.54
N ARG A 121 6.17 14.56 2.37
CA ARG A 121 7.22 14.35 3.37
C ARG A 121 8.19 15.52 3.48
N PHE A 122 8.45 16.19 2.36
CA PHE A 122 9.41 17.29 2.25
C PHE A 122 8.80 18.52 1.59
N PRO A 123 7.76 19.14 2.21
CA PRO A 123 7.03 20.25 1.59
C PRO A 123 7.92 21.48 1.34
N GLU A 124 9.00 21.63 2.12
CA GLU A 124 9.95 22.73 2.00
C GLU A 124 10.96 22.56 0.86
N LYS A 125 11.04 21.38 0.23
CA LYS A 125 12.06 21.06 -0.77
C LYS A 125 11.87 21.80 -2.09
N SER A 126 10.64 22.06 -2.46
CA SER A 126 10.28 22.83 -3.68
C SER A 126 8.85 23.35 -3.61
N VAL A 127 8.53 24.32 -4.50
CA VAL A 127 7.16 24.82 -4.66
C VAL A 127 6.20 23.68 -5.03
N TYR A 128 6.64 22.72 -5.84
CA TYR A 128 5.83 21.57 -6.22
C TYR A 128 5.53 20.65 -5.04
N ASN A 129 6.50 20.39 -4.17
CA ASN A 129 6.29 19.61 -2.96
C ASN A 129 5.28 20.31 -2.03
N LEU A 130 5.40 21.62 -1.87
CA LEU A 130 4.45 22.41 -1.08
C LEU A 130 3.03 22.36 -1.67
N LEU A 131 2.89 22.47 -2.99
CA LEU A 131 1.59 22.35 -3.65
C LEU A 131 0.96 20.97 -3.43
N CYS A 132 1.73 19.89 -3.56
CA CYS A 132 1.25 18.53 -3.24
C CYS A 132 0.73 18.44 -1.80
N ASP A 133 1.45 18.99 -0.81
CA ASP A 133 1.01 18.97 0.60
C ASP A 133 -0.29 19.78 0.85
N ILE A 134 -0.54 20.78 0.05
CA ILE A 134 -1.76 21.61 0.14
C ILE A 134 -2.96 20.93 -0.55
N GLU A 135 -2.71 20.23 -1.67
CA GLU A 135 -3.77 19.61 -2.49
C GLU A 135 -4.27 18.28 -1.89
N TRP A 136 -3.46 17.59 -1.11
CA TRP A 136 -3.78 16.32 -0.48
C TRP A 136 -4.29 16.53 0.95
#